data_88033f14590296c778cde2bd1b765737
#
_entry.id   88033f14590296c778cde2bd1b765737
#
_cell.length_a   1.000
_cell.length_b   1.000
_cell.length_c   1.000
_cell.angle_alpha   90.00
_cell.angle_beta   90.00
_cell.angle_gamma   90.00
#
_symmetry.space_group_name_H-M   'P 1'
#
loop_
_entity.id
_entity.type
_entity.pdbx_description
1 polymer ?
#
loop_
_entity_poly.entity_id
_entity_poly.type
_entity_poly.pdbx_seq_one_letter_code
_entity_poly.pdbx_strand_id
1 'polypeptide(L)'
;GFKVPMIYWNFTSENVMTLDWIDGVSIRETEELKKRNLDTSKIAEDIIQHFLRHAVRDGFFHADMHQGNIFINDSGQIAPIDFGIMGRLDKVSKRFLAEILFGFIQRDYRKVAEVHLMAGLVPKDVPIDDLAQALRSIGEPIFGQEVKDISGGKLLKQLFDVTEKFNMQ
;
A
#
# COMPACT_ATOMS: atom_id res chain seq x y z
N GLY A 1 -11.92 9.74 3.39
CA GLY A 1 -10.48 10.04 3.38
C GLY A 1 -9.86 9.86 4.75
N PHE A 2 -8.54 9.99 4.84
CA PHE A 2 -7.87 9.96 6.13
C PHE A 2 -8.22 11.19 6.97
N LYS A 3 -8.32 10.99 8.28
CA LYS A 3 -8.31 12.06 9.26
C LYS A 3 -6.85 12.38 9.59
N VAL A 4 -6.34 13.47 9.03
CA VAL A 4 -4.98 13.93 9.31
C VAL A 4 -5.02 14.85 10.55
N PRO A 5 -4.16 14.64 11.58
CA PRO A 5 -4.05 15.55 12.70
C PRO A 5 -3.66 16.95 12.25
N MET A 6 -4.29 17.97 12.81
CA MET A 6 -3.93 19.36 12.54
C MET A 6 -2.67 19.74 13.34
N ILE A 7 -1.77 20.51 12.72
CA ILE A 7 -0.57 21.01 13.39
C ILE A 7 -0.87 22.37 14.01
N TYR A 8 -0.52 22.54 15.28
CA TYR A 8 -0.60 23.80 16.01
C TYR A 8 0.72 24.56 15.89
N TRP A 9 0.85 25.34 14.83
CA TRP A 9 2.10 26.05 14.49
C TRP A 9 2.59 26.97 15.61
N ASN A 10 1.68 27.60 16.38
CA ASN A 10 2.03 28.44 17.51
C ASN A 10 2.68 27.71 18.69
N PHE A 11 2.56 26.36 18.72
CA PHE A 11 3.15 25.49 19.73
C PHE A 11 4.17 24.52 19.11
N THR A 12 4.64 24.81 17.89
CA THR A 12 5.61 24.00 17.16
C THR A 12 6.91 24.78 17.02
N SER A 13 8.06 24.12 17.21
CA SER A 13 9.41 24.68 17.07
C SER A 13 10.30 23.71 16.29
N GLU A 14 11.58 24.04 16.14
CA GLU A 14 12.56 23.21 15.43
C GLU A 14 12.62 21.76 15.93
N ASN A 15 12.46 21.56 17.24
CA ASN A 15 12.61 20.25 17.89
C ASN A 15 11.31 19.71 18.49
N VAL A 16 10.20 20.44 18.37
CA VAL A 16 8.90 20.06 18.97
C VAL A 16 7.79 20.31 17.97
N MET A 17 7.00 19.28 17.68
CA MET A 17 5.79 19.39 16.87
C MET A 17 4.56 19.09 17.72
N THR A 18 3.62 20.04 17.74
CA THR A 18 2.35 19.91 18.45
C THR A 18 1.22 19.71 17.45
N LEU A 19 0.44 18.65 17.63
CA LEU A 19 -0.64 18.28 16.73
C LEU A 19 -1.88 17.79 17.52
N ASP A 20 -3.01 17.64 16.80
CA ASP A 20 -4.23 17.07 17.36
C ASP A 20 -3.97 15.72 18.01
N TRP A 21 -4.55 15.52 19.18
CA TRP A 21 -4.69 14.17 19.72
C TRP A 21 -5.75 13.40 18.92
N ILE A 22 -5.40 12.22 18.46
CA ILE A 22 -6.35 11.31 17.81
C ILE A 22 -6.92 10.37 18.86
N ASP A 23 -8.19 10.57 19.16
CA ASP A 23 -8.95 9.63 19.99
C ASP A 23 -9.43 8.48 19.10
N GLY A 24 -8.83 7.32 19.29
CA GLY A 24 -9.08 6.14 18.46
C GLY A 24 -8.34 4.90 18.95
N VAL A 25 -8.59 3.78 18.27
CA VAL A 25 -7.98 2.48 18.54
C VAL A 25 -6.98 2.16 17.44
N SER A 26 -5.79 1.70 17.79
CA SER A 26 -4.83 1.20 16.81
C SER A 26 -5.39 -0.01 16.06
N ILE A 27 -5.14 -0.11 14.75
CA ILE A 27 -5.56 -1.28 13.97
C ILE A 27 -4.91 -2.60 14.43
N ARG A 28 -3.90 -2.53 15.30
CA ARG A 28 -3.32 -3.68 16.00
C ARG A 28 -4.30 -4.33 16.97
N GLU A 29 -5.19 -3.54 17.56
CA GLU A 29 -6.07 -3.93 18.66
C GLU A 29 -7.39 -4.49 18.12
N THR A 30 -7.29 -5.58 17.34
CA THR A 30 -8.43 -6.15 16.61
C THR A 30 -9.61 -6.51 17.52
N GLU A 31 -9.37 -6.96 18.75
CA GLU A 31 -10.43 -7.28 19.71
C GLU A 31 -11.14 -6.01 20.21
N GLU A 32 -10.40 -4.91 20.39
CA GLU A 32 -11.00 -3.65 20.78
C GLU A 32 -11.82 -3.04 19.64
N LEU A 33 -11.34 -3.15 18.38
CA LEU A 33 -12.11 -2.75 17.21
C LEU A 33 -13.43 -3.53 17.10
N LYS A 34 -13.41 -4.84 17.33
CA LYS A 34 -14.61 -5.67 17.36
C LYS A 34 -15.59 -5.28 18.47
N LYS A 35 -15.09 -4.98 19.69
CA LYS A 35 -15.93 -4.50 20.80
C LYS A 35 -16.66 -3.20 20.48
N ARG A 36 -16.02 -2.32 19.70
CA ARG A 36 -16.62 -1.06 19.19
C ARG A 36 -17.51 -1.27 17.96
N ASN A 37 -17.79 -2.54 17.58
CA ASN A 37 -18.56 -2.91 16.38
C ASN A 37 -17.99 -2.33 15.08
N LEU A 38 -16.66 -2.14 14.99
CA LEU A 38 -15.99 -1.70 13.79
C LEU A 38 -15.67 -2.87 12.89
N ASP A 39 -16.08 -2.79 11.63
CA ASP A 39 -15.83 -3.83 10.62
C ASP A 39 -14.38 -3.79 10.16
N THR A 40 -13.58 -4.73 10.67
CA THR A 40 -12.14 -4.83 10.36
C THR A 40 -11.87 -5.14 8.89
N SER A 41 -12.77 -5.86 8.21
CA SER A 41 -12.64 -6.17 6.78
C SER A 41 -12.83 -4.90 5.95
N LYS A 42 -13.85 -4.11 6.28
CA LYS A 42 -14.08 -2.83 5.63
C LYS A 42 -12.96 -1.83 5.89
N ILE A 43 -12.43 -1.78 7.10
CA ILE A 43 -11.27 -0.94 7.44
C ILE A 43 -10.07 -1.30 6.58
N ALA A 44 -9.76 -2.60 6.43
CA ALA A 44 -8.65 -3.06 5.59
C ALA A 44 -8.85 -2.67 4.12
N GLU A 45 -10.05 -2.85 3.59
CA GLU A 45 -10.41 -2.42 2.23
C GLU A 45 -10.23 -0.91 2.05
N ASP A 46 -10.75 -0.11 2.98
CA ASP A 46 -10.68 1.35 2.94
C ASP A 46 -9.21 1.84 3.01
N ILE A 47 -8.36 1.20 3.82
CA ILE A 47 -6.92 1.50 3.88
C ILE A 47 -6.27 1.30 2.52
N ILE A 48 -6.49 0.13 1.89
CA ILE A 48 -5.91 -0.19 0.58
C ILE A 48 -6.42 0.78 -0.49
N GLN A 49 -7.72 1.05 -0.51
CA GLN A 49 -8.31 1.99 -1.48
C GLN A 49 -7.76 3.40 -1.33
N HIS A 50 -7.59 3.90 -0.09
CA HIS A 50 -7.02 5.21 0.16
C HIS A 50 -5.54 5.26 -0.26
N PHE A 51 -4.76 4.24 0.10
CA PHE A 51 -3.36 4.14 -0.32
C PHE A 51 -3.22 4.19 -1.84
N LEU A 52 -3.96 3.32 -2.56
CA LEU A 52 -3.90 3.27 -4.02
C LEU A 52 -4.35 4.59 -4.66
N ARG A 53 -5.39 5.23 -4.11
CA ARG A 53 -5.85 6.54 -4.58
C ARG A 53 -4.77 7.61 -4.42
N HIS A 54 -4.13 7.68 -3.27
CA HIS A 54 -3.05 8.64 -3.03
C HIS A 54 -1.82 8.34 -3.89
N ALA A 55 -1.43 7.08 -4.06
CA ALA A 55 -0.28 6.71 -4.87
C ALA A 55 -0.54 6.96 -6.37
N VAL A 56 -1.63 6.41 -6.91
CA VAL A 56 -1.89 6.41 -8.37
C VAL A 56 -2.46 7.75 -8.84
N ARG A 57 -3.46 8.29 -8.14
CA ARG A 57 -4.11 9.54 -8.53
C ARG A 57 -3.27 10.76 -8.17
N ASP A 58 -2.91 10.86 -6.88
CA ASP A 58 -2.29 12.08 -6.34
C ASP A 58 -0.75 12.05 -6.49
N GLY A 59 -0.14 10.86 -6.46
CA GLY A 59 1.30 10.70 -6.50
C GLY A 59 1.99 11.17 -5.22
N PHE A 60 1.24 11.26 -4.13
CA PHE A 60 1.74 11.62 -2.81
C PHE A 60 1.02 10.74 -1.78
N PHE A 61 1.76 9.91 -1.07
CA PHE A 61 1.21 8.88 -0.21
C PHE A 61 2.08 8.63 1.01
N HIS A 62 1.46 8.09 2.04
CA HIS A 62 2.14 7.63 3.24
C HIS A 62 2.94 6.36 2.93
N ALA A 63 4.25 6.42 3.08
CA ALA A 63 5.14 5.32 2.69
C ALA A 63 5.52 4.38 3.86
N ASP A 64 4.96 4.62 5.05
CA ASP A 64 5.17 3.79 6.25
C ASP A 64 3.86 3.51 6.98
N MET A 65 2.91 2.87 6.28
CA MET A 65 1.60 2.52 6.83
C MET A 65 1.63 1.24 7.69
N HIS A 66 2.58 1.16 8.63
CA HIS A 66 2.57 0.02 9.55
C HIS A 66 1.45 0.15 10.60
N GLN A 67 1.06 -0.97 11.18
CA GLN A 67 -0.10 -1.05 12.07
C GLN A 67 -0.03 -0.13 13.31
N GLY A 68 1.17 0.28 13.75
CA GLY A 68 1.36 1.20 14.86
C GLY A 68 1.02 2.65 14.53
N ASN A 69 1.03 3.03 13.24
CA ASN A 69 0.81 4.39 12.76
C ASN A 69 -0.63 4.65 12.30
N ILE A 70 -1.51 3.66 12.39
CA ILE A 70 -2.89 3.78 11.91
C ILE A 70 -3.86 3.57 13.06
N PHE A 71 -4.70 4.57 13.29
CA PHE A 71 -5.77 4.54 14.28
C PHE A 71 -7.13 4.63 13.58
N ILE A 72 -8.14 4.08 14.24
CA ILE A 72 -9.53 4.18 13.83
C ILE A 72 -10.29 4.90 14.94
N ASN A 73 -10.91 6.02 14.61
CA ASN A 73 -11.73 6.74 15.56
C ASN A 73 -13.12 6.08 15.72
N ASP A 74 -13.91 6.55 16.70
CA ASP A 74 -15.23 5.98 17.00
C ASP A 74 -16.24 6.07 15.84
N SER A 75 -16.00 6.96 14.87
CA SER A 75 -16.79 7.05 13.65
C SER A 75 -16.32 6.12 12.52
N GLY A 76 -15.33 5.25 12.79
CA GLY A 76 -14.75 4.33 11.79
C GLY A 76 -13.80 5.01 10.80
N GLN A 77 -13.38 6.25 11.06
CA GLN A 77 -12.51 7.00 10.17
C GLN A 77 -11.04 6.65 10.43
N ILE A 78 -10.29 6.40 9.37
CA ILE A 78 -8.87 6.06 9.41
C ILE A 78 -8.05 7.31 9.68
N ALA A 79 -7.20 7.27 10.71
CA ALA A 79 -6.32 8.36 11.11
C ALA A 79 -4.87 7.88 11.20
N PRO A 80 -4.06 8.10 10.17
CA PRO A 80 -2.60 7.97 10.27
C PRO A 80 -2.05 9.06 11.21
N ILE A 81 -1.03 8.73 12.01
CA ILE A 81 -0.49 9.65 13.02
C ILE A 81 0.98 9.99 12.85
N ASP A 82 1.74 9.20 12.09
CA ASP A 82 3.15 9.45 11.82
C ASP A 82 3.37 9.63 10.32
N PHE A 83 3.79 10.82 9.92
CA PHE A 83 4.04 11.20 8.53
C PHE A 83 5.54 11.39 8.24
N GLY A 84 6.41 10.76 9.04
CA GLY A 84 7.86 10.87 8.90
C GLY A 84 8.38 10.36 7.56
N ILE A 85 7.70 9.38 6.94
CA ILE A 85 8.08 8.83 5.65
C ILE A 85 6.91 8.99 4.67
N MET A 86 7.06 9.96 3.75
CA MET A 86 6.09 10.22 2.69
C MET A 86 6.70 9.94 1.31
N GLY A 87 5.98 9.20 0.48
CA GLY A 87 6.38 8.90 -0.90
C GLY A 87 5.84 9.90 -1.91
N ARG A 88 6.64 10.19 -2.94
CA ARG A 88 6.21 10.97 -4.11
C ARG A 88 6.49 10.20 -5.39
N LEU A 89 5.51 10.15 -6.28
CA LEU A 89 5.65 9.62 -7.62
C LEU A 89 5.48 10.76 -8.62
N ASP A 90 6.40 10.86 -9.55
CA ASP A 90 6.24 11.76 -10.70
C ASP A 90 5.18 11.22 -11.68
N LYS A 91 4.91 11.96 -12.75
CA LYS A 91 3.89 11.58 -13.73
C LYS A 91 4.20 10.26 -14.44
N VAL A 92 5.48 9.98 -14.66
CA VAL A 92 5.93 8.79 -15.39
C VAL A 92 5.79 7.56 -14.47
N SER A 93 6.28 7.66 -13.23
CA SER A 93 6.18 6.60 -12.22
C SER A 93 4.72 6.27 -11.88
N LYS A 94 3.85 7.28 -11.78
CA LYS A 94 2.41 7.06 -11.60
C LYS A 94 1.79 6.27 -12.75
N ARG A 95 2.18 6.60 -13.97
CA ARG A 95 1.70 5.90 -15.17
C ARG A 95 2.13 4.44 -15.14
N PHE A 96 3.41 4.15 -14.87
CA PHE A 96 3.90 2.79 -14.79
C PHE A 96 3.19 2.00 -13.68
N LEU A 97 3.02 2.59 -12.49
CA LEU A 97 2.27 1.96 -11.41
C LEU A 97 0.82 1.62 -11.83
N ALA A 98 0.15 2.57 -12.49
CA ALA A 98 -1.21 2.35 -12.99
C ALA A 98 -1.28 1.23 -14.05
N GLU A 99 -0.32 1.21 -14.99
CA GLU A 99 -0.25 0.16 -16.03
C GLU A 99 0.04 -1.23 -15.43
N ILE A 100 0.92 -1.31 -14.43
CA ILE A 100 1.21 -2.55 -13.69
C ILE A 100 -0.06 -3.06 -12.98
N LEU A 101 -0.72 -2.20 -12.20
CA LEU A 101 -1.94 -2.58 -11.48
C LEU A 101 -3.06 -3.00 -12.44
N PHE A 102 -3.24 -2.26 -13.53
CA PHE A 102 -4.23 -2.57 -14.55
C PHE A 102 -3.94 -3.91 -15.24
N GLY A 103 -2.67 -4.16 -15.58
CA GLY A 103 -2.23 -5.43 -16.16
C GLY A 103 -2.48 -6.62 -15.24
N PHE A 104 -2.23 -6.45 -13.92
CA PHE A 104 -2.60 -7.49 -12.94
C PHE A 104 -4.11 -7.73 -12.92
N ILE A 105 -4.94 -6.68 -12.87
CA ILE A 105 -6.41 -6.81 -12.89
C ILE A 105 -6.90 -7.53 -14.14
N GLN A 106 -6.29 -7.26 -15.31
CA GLN A 106 -6.60 -7.91 -16.56
C GLN A 106 -5.96 -9.31 -16.72
N ARG A 107 -5.12 -9.73 -15.76
CA ARG A 107 -4.31 -10.95 -15.80
C ARG A 107 -3.37 -11.01 -17.02
N ASP A 108 -3.01 -9.84 -17.55
CA ASP A 108 -2.04 -9.70 -18.63
C ASP A 108 -0.62 -9.58 -18.06
N TYR A 109 -0.12 -10.70 -17.56
CA TYR A 109 1.19 -10.74 -16.90
C TYR A 109 2.35 -10.45 -17.85
N ARG A 110 2.18 -10.71 -19.16
CA ARG A 110 3.18 -10.33 -20.16
C ARG A 110 3.29 -8.81 -20.25
N LYS A 111 2.14 -8.11 -20.31
CA LYS A 111 2.11 -6.65 -20.31
C LYS A 111 2.71 -6.08 -19.02
N VAL A 112 2.42 -6.70 -17.88
CA VAL A 112 3.03 -6.29 -16.59
C VAL A 112 4.55 -6.41 -16.64
N ALA A 113 5.09 -7.52 -17.17
CA ALA A 113 6.54 -7.71 -17.31
C ALA A 113 7.17 -6.68 -18.26
N GLU A 114 6.53 -6.39 -19.40
CA GLU A 114 6.97 -5.35 -20.33
C GLU A 114 7.04 -3.98 -19.66
N VAL A 115 6.04 -3.63 -18.85
CA VAL A 115 6.02 -2.35 -18.12
C VAL A 115 7.15 -2.29 -17.09
N HIS A 116 7.46 -3.39 -16.39
CA HIS A 116 8.59 -3.44 -15.47
C HIS A 116 9.93 -3.16 -16.17
N LEU A 117 10.12 -3.75 -17.37
CA LEU A 117 11.31 -3.48 -18.19
C LEU A 117 11.36 -2.01 -18.65
N MET A 118 10.25 -1.47 -19.15
CA MET A 118 10.16 -0.07 -19.60
C MET A 118 10.40 0.92 -18.46
N ALA A 119 9.93 0.59 -17.26
CA ALA A 119 10.12 1.42 -16.08
C ALA A 119 11.54 1.32 -15.47
N GLY A 120 12.38 0.40 -15.98
CA GLY A 120 13.71 0.15 -15.44
C GLY A 120 13.71 -0.52 -14.07
N LEU A 121 12.60 -1.16 -13.69
CA LEU A 121 12.47 -1.88 -12.42
C LEU A 121 13.17 -3.24 -12.43
N VAL A 122 13.54 -3.74 -13.59
CA VAL A 122 14.31 -4.97 -13.79
C VAL A 122 15.43 -4.72 -14.81
N PRO A 123 16.53 -5.51 -14.77
CA PRO A 123 17.59 -5.46 -15.77
C PRO A 123 17.08 -5.71 -17.19
N LYS A 124 17.69 -5.09 -18.20
CA LYS A 124 17.23 -5.14 -19.60
C LYS A 124 17.36 -6.52 -20.25
N ASP A 125 18.21 -7.37 -19.71
CA ASP A 125 18.47 -8.72 -20.17
C ASP A 125 17.55 -9.78 -19.58
N VAL A 126 16.63 -9.39 -18.71
CA VAL A 126 15.62 -10.27 -18.13
C VAL A 126 14.66 -10.77 -19.22
N PRO A 127 14.50 -12.09 -19.40
CA PRO A 127 13.51 -12.64 -20.34
C PRO A 127 12.08 -12.28 -19.91
N ILE A 128 11.34 -11.65 -20.81
CA ILE A 128 9.96 -11.19 -20.53
C ILE A 128 9.06 -12.35 -20.09
N ASP A 129 9.17 -13.50 -20.76
CA ASP A 129 8.30 -14.65 -20.50
C ASP A 129 8.57 -15.27 -19.12
N ASP A 130 9.82 -15.29 -18.66
CA ASP A 130 10.19 -15.77 -17.33
C ASP A 130 9.65 -14.83 -16.23
N LEU A 131 9.80 -13.52 -16.44
CA LEU A 131 9.24 -12.52 -15.52
C LEU A 131 7.72 -12.58 -15.49
N ALA A 132 7.07 -12.69 -16.65
CA ALA A 132 5.61 -12.82 -16.76
C ALA A 132 5.09 -14.07 -16.03
N GLN A 133 5.78 -15.20 -16.14
CA GLN A 133 5.43 -16.43 -15.44
C GLN A 133 5.59 -16.27 -13.92
N ALA A 134 6.65 -15.61 -13.45
CA ALA A 134 6.85 -15.34 -12.04
C ALA A 134 5.77 -14.41 -11.49
N LEU A 135 5.44 -13.33 -12.18
CA LEU A 135 4.36 -12.41 -11.81
C LEU A 135 3.00 -13.12 -11.79
N ARG A 136 2.76 -14.03 -12.75
CA ARG A 136 1.55 -14.86 -12.77
C ARG A 136 1.46 -15.76 -11.53
N SER A 137 2.56 -16.35 -11.10
CA SER A 137 2.58 -17.23 -9.93
C SER A 137 2.20 -16.49 -8.64
N ILE A 138 2.39 -15.17 -8.58
CA ILE A 138 1.97 -14.31 -7.47
C ILE A 138 0.51 -13.88 -7.66
N GLY A 139 0.14 -13.43 -8.86
CA GLY A 139 -1.16 -12.83 -9.12
C GLY A 139 -2.32 -13.83 -9.13
N GLU A 140 -2.17 -14.97 -9.82
CA GLU A 140 -3.27 -15.93 -9.97
C GLU A 140 -3.83 -16.47 -8.64
N PRO A 141 -3.02 -16.79 -7.62
CA PRO A 141 -3.55 -17.27 -6.34
C PRO A 141 -4.40 -16.23 -5.58
N ILE A 142 -4.26 -14.94 -5.91
CA ILE A 142 -4.99 -13.85 -5.24
C ILE A 142 -6.40 -13.69 -5.83
N PHE A 143 -6.55 -13.97 -7.14
CA PHE A 143 -7.83 -13.82 -7.82
C PHE A 143 -8.86 -14.84 -7.34
N GLY A 144 -10.05 -14.34 -6.99
CA GLY A 144 -11.14 -15.17 -6.51
C GLY A 144 -11.08 -15.52 -5.02
N GLN A 145 -10.08 -15.01 -4.29
CA GLN A 145 -10.03 -15.10 -2.83
C GLN A 145 -10.57 -13.82 -2.19
N GLU A 146 -11.22 -13.96 -1.05
CA GLU A 146 -11.52 -12.80 -0.21
C GLU A 146 -10.24 -12.29 0.46
N VAL A 147 -10.14 -10.98 0.68
CA VAL A 147 -8.93 -10.35 1.27
C VAL A 147 -8.51 -11.00 2.59
N LYS A 148 -9.48 -11.46 3.39
CA LYS A 148 -9.24 -12.15 4.66
C LYS A 148 -8.52 -13.51 4.51
N ASP A 149 -8.66 -14.16 3.34
CA ASP A 149 -8.10 -15.49 3.05
C ASP A 149 -6.70 -15.40 2.40
N ILE A 150 -6.28 -14.19 2.02
CA ILE A 150 -4.95 -13.94 1.46
C ILE A 150 -3.92 -13.93 2.59
N SER A 151 -3.02 -14.91 2.57
CA SER A 151 -1.90 -14.93 3.51
C SER A 151 -0.88 -13.85 3.15
N GLY A 152 -0.89 -12.74 3.89
CA GLY A 152 0.07 -11.64 3.70
C GLY A 152 1.53 -12.08 3.81
N GLY A 153 1.85 -12.98 4.74
CA GLY A 153 3.21 -13.52 4.90
C GLY A 153 3.65 -14.36 3.70
N LYS A 154 2.77 -15.20 3.14
CA LYS A 154 3.05 -15.98 1.93
C LYS A 154 3.23 -15.07 0.71
N LEU A 155 2.35 -14.08 0.55
CA LEU A 155 2.43 -13.12 -0.55
C LEU A 155 3.73 -12.31 -0.47
N LEU A 156 4.08 -11.81 0.71
CA LEU A 156 5.31 -11.05 0.92
C LEU A 156 6.55 -11.88 0.59
N LYS A 157 6.58 -13.14 1.04
CA LYS A 157 7.68 -14.05 0.70
C LYS A 157 7.79 -14.25 -0.81
N GLN A 158 6.68 -14.51 -1.52
CA GLN A 158 6.69 -14.68 -2.97
C GLN A 158 7.17 -13.41 -3.70
N LEU A 159 6.78 -12.22 -3.21
CA LEU A 159 7.27 -10.95 -3.74
C LEU A 159 8.78 -10.82 -3.56
N PHE A 160 9.31 -11.14 -2.38
CA PHE A 160 10.76 -11.13 -2.15
C PHE A 160 11.51 -12.13 -3.02
N ASP A 161 11.00 -13.36 -3.15
CA ASP A 161 11.61 -14.39 -4.00
C ASP A 161 11.71 -13.92 -5.46
N VAL A 162 10.69 -13.21 -5.96
CA VAL A 162 10.68 -12.66 -7.32
C VAL A 162 11.59 -11.45 -7.45
N THR A 163 11.57 -10.52 -6.48
CA THR A 163 12.48 -9.35 -6.51
C THR A 163 13.95 -9.77 -6.48
N GLU A 164 14.30 -10.76 -5.67
CA GLU A 164 15.65 -11.30 -5.61
C GLU A 164 16.03 -12.02 -6.92
N LYS A 165 15.16 -12.92 -7.41
CA LYS A 165 15.39 -13.70 -8.64
C LYS A 165 15.65 -12.83 -9.86
N PHE A 166 14.93 -11.71 -10.00
CA PHE A 166 15.02 -10.81 -11.16
C PHE A 166 15.80 -9.53 -10.88
N ASN A 167 16.50 -9.45 -9.73
CA ASN A 167 17.26 -8.27 -9.31
C ASN A 167 16.47 -6.96 -9.50
N MET A 168 15.22 -6.95 -9.02
CA MET A 168 14.31 -5.81 -9.12
C MET A 168 14.80 -4.67 -8.22
N GLN A 169 14.64 -3.42 -8.70
CA GLN A 169 15.01 -2.20 -7.98
C GLN A 169 13.78 -1.49 -7.41
#